data_fc05d919687df0badea1e54165dea7b7
#
_entry.id   fc05d919687df0badea1e54165dea7b7
#
_cell.length_a   1.000
_cell.length_b   1.000
_cell.length_c   1.000
_cell.angle_alpha   90.00
_cell.angle_beta   90.00
_cell.angle_gamma   90.00
#
_symmetry.space_group_name_H-M   'P 1'
#
loop_
_entity.id
_entity.type
_entity.pdbx_description
1 polymer ?
#
loop_
_entity_poly.entity_id
_entity_poly.type
_entity_poly.pdbx_seq_one_letter_code
_entity_poly.pdbx_strand_id
1 'polypeptide(L)'
;MLKARVITAIVVAPLALAALLFLDPTSFRAFIAIVLGVCAWEWANFAYLQQPGRIGFAVAVGLLTFFVSPNVNWLWTGLGLWTFMAWLVLRFPKFPLILKRPTISLLVGVVMLVPAGVALSLLKGQVAYSEYLVLLLGLVWCADIGAYFLGRRFGRTKLHPAVSPGKS
;
A
#
# COMPACT_ATOMS: atom_id res chain seq x y z
N MET A 1 0.97 11.87 -19.66
CA MET A 1 0.98 10.86 -18.59
C MET A 1 2.36 10.60 -17.99
N LEU A 2 3.46 10.44 -18.75
CA LEU A 2 4.82 10.20 -18.21
C LEU A 2 5.34 11.38 -17.38
N LYS A 3 5.20 12.61 -17.86
CA LYS A 3 5.64 13.83 -17.15
C LYS A 3 5.06 13.95 -15.73
N ALA A 4 3.77 13.70 -15.55
CA ALA A 4 3.14 13.76 -14.24
C ALA A 4 3.71 12.70 -13.27
N ARG A 5 3.95 11.48 -13.75
CA ARG A 5 4.57 10.41 -12.94
C ARG A 5 6.00 10.75 -12.53
N VAL A 6 6.78 11.31 -13.44
CA VAL A 6 8.15 11.75 -13.15
C VAL A 6 8.16 12.88 -12.13
N ILE A 7 7.30 13.88 -12.27
CA ILE A 7 7.20 15.00 -11.32
C ILE A 7 6.79 14.47 -9.93
N THR A 8 5.79 13.60 -9.88
CA THR A 8 5.35 12.99 -8.60
C THR A 8 6.49 12.20 -7.96
N ALA A 9 7.23 11.42 -8.72
CA ALA A 9 8.35 10.64 -8.20
C ALA A 9 9.48 11.54 -7.67
N ILE A 10 9.82 12.63 -8.39
CA ILE A 10 10.86 13.60 -7.98
C ILE A 10 10.48 14.29 -6.66
N VAL A 11 9.20 14.50 -6.39
CA VAL A 11 8.73 15.14 -5.14
C VAL A 11 8.56 14.12 -4.03
N VAL A 12 7.88 13.01 -4.30
CA VAL A 12 7.51 12.03 -3.26
C VAL A 12 8.72 11.21 -2.79
N ALA A 13 9.64 10.85 -3.69
CA ALA A 13 10.77 10.03 -3.30
C ALA A 13 11.74 10.75 -2.32
N PRO A 14 12.16 12.00 -2.55
CA PRO A 14 12.97 12.74 -1.57
C PRO A 14 12.23 12.96 -0.25
N LEU A 15 10.93 13.25 -0.29
CA LEU A 15 10.13 13.42 0.91
C LEU A 15 10.06 12.13 1.75
N ALA A 16 9.84 10.99 1.10
CA ALA A 16 9.84 9.68 1.75
C ALA A 16 11.21 9.35 2.34
N LEU A 17 12.29 9.58 1.59
CA LEU A 17 13.66 9.37 2.08
C LEU A 17 14.00 10.32 3.24
N ALA A 18 13.62 11.58 3.17
CA ALA A 18 13.82 12.53 4.26
C ALA A 18 13.06 12.09 5.53
N ALA A 19 11.80 11.71 5.41
CA ALA A 19 11.02 11.20 6.53
C ALA A 19 11.66 9.95 7.14
N LEU A 20 12.16 9.06 6.30
CA LEU A 20 12.81 7.83 6.71
C LEU A 20 14.13 8.07 7.44
N LEU A 21 14.95 8.98 6.97
CA LEU A 21 16.29 9.21 7.51
C LEU A 21 16.29 10.14 8.73
N PHE A 22 15.48 11.20 8.72
CA PHE A 22 15.58 12.30 9.67
C PHE A 22 14.48 12.32 10.75
N LEU A 23 13.32 11.69 10.54
CA LEU A 23 12.29 11.65 11.57
C LEU A 23 12.68 10.66 12.69
N ASP A 24 12.38 11.04 13.94
CA ASP A 24 12.39 10.14 15.06
C ASP A 24 11.26 9.07 14.93
N PRO A 25 11.30 7.97 15.69
CA PRO A 25 10.33 6.89 15.54
C PRO A 25 8.86 7.31 15.69
N THR A 26 8.56 8.27 16.58
CA THR A 26 7.19 8.76 16.81
C THR A 26 6.71 9.62 15.65
N SER A 27 7.53 10.58 15.22
CA SER A 27 7.23 11.44 14.08
C SER A 27 7.15 10.65 12.77
N PHE A 28 8.01 9.63 12.60
CA PHE A 28 7.91 8.72 11.46
C PHE A 28 6.60 7.94 11.46
N ARG A 29 6.16 7.47 12.63
CA ARG A 29 4.88 6.77 12.78
C ARG A 29 3.69 7.68 12.45
N ALA A 30 3.73 8.94 12.87
CA ALA A 30 2.72 9.94 12.51
C ALA A 30 2.70 10.19 10.99
N PHE A 31 3.87 10.32 10.38
CA PHE A 31 4.00 10.45 8.92
C PHE A 31 3.39 9.26 8.18
N ILE A 32 3.71 8.03 8.59
CA ILE A 32 3.14 6.81 8.00
C ILE A 32 1.63 6.73 8.21
N ALA A 33 1.12 7.13 9.38
CA ALA A 33 -0.31 7.18 9.66
C ALA A 33 -1.06 8.14 8.71
N ILE A 34 -0.47 9.30 8.41
CA ILE A 34 -1.03 10.25 7.43
C ILE A 34 -1.02 9.65 6.02
N VAL A 35 0.10 9.07 5.60
CA VAL A 35 0.21 8.44 4.27
C VAL A 35 -0.80 7.32 4.10
N LEU A 36 -0.93 6.43 5.10
CA LEU A 36 -1.89 5.34 5.06
C LEU A 36 -3.34 5.82 5.20
N GLY A 37 -3.58 6.94 5.89
CA GLY A 37 -4.87 7.63 5.89
C GLY A 37 -5.27 8.08 4.47
N VAL A 38 -4.35 8.67 3.72
CA VAL A 38 -4.58 9.04 2.31
C VAL A 38 -4.83 7.79 1.45
N CYS A 39 -4.05 6.73 1.64
CA CYS A 39 -4.30 5.45 0.96
C CYS A 39 -5.67 4.87 1.30
N ALA A 40 -6.10 4.96 2.56
CA ALA A 40 -7.41 4.52 3.01
C ALA A 40 -8.54 5.36 2.41
N TRP A 41 -8.35 6.67 2.27
CA TRP A 41 -9.31 7.54 1.59
C TRP A 41 -9.52 7.13 0.13
N GLU A 42 -8.45 6.82 -0.59
CA GLU A 42 -8.54 6.26 -1.95
C GLU A 42 -9.14 4.85 -1.95
N TRP A 43 -8.76 4.00 -1.00
CA TRP A 43 -9.34 2.66 -0.86
C TRP A 43 -10.85 2.69 -0.66
N ALA A 44 -11.36 3.63 0.16
CA ALA A 44 -12.78 3.80 0.42
C ALA A 44 -13.59 4.12 -0.85
N ASN A 45 -12.93 4.64 -1.90
CA ASN A 45 -13.54 4.84 -3.21
C ASN A 45 -13.94 3.51 -3.88
N PHE A 46 -13.14 2.46 -3.70
CA PHE A 46 -13.48 1.11 -4.18
C PHE A 46 -14.66 0.50 -3.43
N ALA A 47 -14.91 0.95 -2.19
CA ALA A 47 -16.09 0.58 -1.42
C ALA A 47 -17.33 1.44 -1.72
N TYR A 48 -17.25 2.33 -2.73
CA TYR A 48 -18.32 3.25 -3.14
C TYR A 48 -18.81 4.19 -2.01
N LEU A 49 -17.96 4.52 -1.02
CA LEU A 49 -18.31 5.45 0.02
C LEU A 49 -18.40 6.89 -0.50
N GLN A 50 -19.41 7.62 0.00
CA GLN A 50 -19.49 9.06 -0.21
C GLN A 50 -18.41 9.81 0.59
N GLN A 51 -18.14 11.07 0.25
CA GLN A 51 -17.04 11.85 0.82
C GLN A 51 -16.97 11.83 2.37
N PRO A 52 -18.06 12.03 3.14
CA PRO A 52 -17.97 11.96 4.60
C PRO A 52 -17.47 10.59 5.11
N GLY A 53 -17.95 9.50 4.50
CA GLY A 53 -17.52 8.13 4.85
C GLY A 53 -16.06 7.85 4.48
N ARG A 54 -15.59 8.39 3.35
CA ARG A 54 -14.18 8.28 2.93
C ARG A 54 -13.24 8.96 3.91
N ILE A 55 -13.59 10.17 4.36
CA ILE A 55 -12.83 10.93 5.36
C ILE A 55 -12.81 10.16 6.69
N GLY A 56 -13.99 9.71 7.14
CA GLY A 56 -14.10 8.92 8.37
C GLY A 56 -13.25 7.65 8.35
N PHE A 57 -13.25 6.92 7.23
CA PHE A 57 -12.42 5.73 7.07
C PHE A 57 -10.92 6.06 7.04
N ALA A 58 -10.52 7.13 6.34
CA ALA A 58 -9.14 7.61 6.31
C ALA A 58 -8.61 7.96 7.70
N VAL A 59 -9.40 8.72 8.46
CA VAL A 59 -9.07 9.10 9.84
C VAL A 59 -8.99 7.85 10.73
N ALA A 60 -9.95 6.94 10.63
CA ALA A 60 -9.95 5.71 11.43
C ALA A 60 -8.68 4.85 11.16
N VAL A 61 -8.32 4.64 9.90
CA VAL A 61 -7.11 3.87 9.53
C VAL A 61 -5.84 4.60 9.98
N GLY A 62 -5.77 5.92 9.81
CA GLY A 62 -4.65 6.71 10.28
C GLY A 62 -4.47 6.61 11.81
N LEU A 63 -5.55 6.80 12.57
CA LEU A 63 -5.53 6.67 14.03
C LEU A 63 -5.18 5.25 14.47
N LEU A 64 -5.76 4.22 13.87
CA LEU A 64 -5.40 2.83 14.14
C LEU A 64 -3.90 2.59 13.90
N THR A 65 -3.36 3.05 12.78
CA THR A 65 -1.94 2.92 12.47
C THR A 65 -1.06 3.63 13.50
N PHE A 66 -1.49 4.80 13.99
CA PHE A 66 -0.73 5.57 14.96
C PHE A 66 -0.79 4.97 16.37
N PHE A 67 -1.97 4.54 16.85
CA PHE A 67 -2.17 4.12 18.24
C PHE A 67 -1.95 2.62 18.47
N VAL A 68 -2.08 1.78 17.45
CA VAL A 68 -1.82 0.35 17.59
C VAL A 68 -0.36 0.12 17.95
N SER A 69 -0.10 -0.59 19.04
CA SER A 69 1.27 -0.95 19.46
C SER A 69 1.96 -1.80 18.39
N PRO A 70 3.18 -1.44 17.95
CA PRO A 70 3.95 -2.24 17.02
C PRO A 70 4.26 -3.62 17.63
N ASN A 71 3.65 -4.66 17.05
CA ASN A 71 3.82 -6.05 17.49
C ASN A 71 3.94 -6.95 16.25
N VAL A 72 4.83 -7.93 16.35
CA VAL A 72 5.08 -8.90 15.27
C VAL A 72 3.84 -9.69 14.86
N ASN A 73 2.87 -9.87 15.72
CA ASN A 73 1.63 -10.57 15.39
C ASN A 73 0.83 -9.89 14.25
N TRP A 74 0.95 -8.57 14.10
CA TRP A 74 0.38 -7.85 12.97
C TRP A 74 0.99 -8.25 11.63
N LEU A 75 2.26 -8.66 11.61
CA LEU A 75 2.90 -9.16 10.40
C LEU A 75 2.30 -10.49 9.96
N TRP A 76 1.97 -11.37 10.90
CA TRP A 76 1.31 -12.64 10.60
C TRP A 76 -0.10 -12.44 10.05
N THR A 77 -0.87 -11.48 10.60
CA THR A 77 -2.19 -11.13 10.06
C THR A 77 -2.08 -10.58 8.64
N GLY A 78 -1.12 -9.71 8.38
CA GLY A 78 -0.83 -9.19 7.05
C GLY A 78 -0.43 -10.29 6.07
N LEU A 79 0.50 -11.17 6.46
CA LEU A 79 0.95 -12.29 5.62
C LEU A 79 -0.20 -13.25 5.29
N GLY A 80 -1.02 -13.60 6.27
CA GLY A 80 -2.20 -14.44 6.07
C GLY A 80 -3.18 -13.84 5.07
N LEU A 81 -3.46 -12.53 5.19
CA LEU A 81 -4.33 -11.84 4.24
C LEU A 81 -3.73 -11.79 2.84
N TRP A 82 -2.45 -11.47 2.70
CA TRP A 82 -1.78 -11.43 1.39
C TRP A 82 -1.79 -12.80 0.71
N THR A 83 -1.56 -13.86 1.47
CA THR A 83 -1.66 -15.23 0.97
C THR A 83 -3.09 -15.54 0.50
N PHE A 84 -4.09 -15.15 1.27
CA PHE A 84 -5.50 -15.31 0.90
C PHE A 84 -5.86 -14.48 -0.34
N MET A 85 -5.39 -13.22 -0.45
CA MET A 85 -5.61 -12.38 -1.62
C MET A 85 -4.94 -12.96 -2.87
N ALA A 86 -3.70 -13.48 -2.76
CA ALA A 86 -3.03 -14.17 -3.85
C ALA A 86 -3.84 -15.38 -4.33
N TRP A 87 -4.36 -16.18 -3.39
CA TRP A 87 -5.25 -17.30 -3.72
C TRP A 87 -6.53 -16.85 -4.44
N LEU A 88 -7.17 -15.74 -4.01
CA LEU A 88 -8.34 -15.18 -4.69
C LEU A 88 -8.02 -14.74 -6.12
N VAL A 89 -6.86 -14.11 -6.34
CA VAL A 89 -6.40 -13.69 -7.68
C VAL A 89 -6.21 -14.91 -8.59
N LEU A 90 -5.62 -16.00 -8.10
CA LEU A 90 -5.45 -17.23 -8.87
C LEU A 90 -6.81 -17.90 -9.21
N ARG A 91 -7.84 -17.64 -8.43
CA ARG A 91 -9.21 -18.15 -8.67
C ARG A 91 -10.11 -17.19 -9.47
N PHE A 92 -9.58 -16.05 -9.91
CA PHE A 92 -10.33 -15.13 -10.77
C PHE A 92 -10.71 -15.81 -12.11
N PRO A 93 -11.95 -15.61 -12.66
CA PRO A 93 -12.99 -14.68 -12.24
C PRO A 93 -14.05 -15.25 -11.26
N LYS A 94 -13.86 -16.45 -10.68
CA LYS A 94 -14.92 -17.14 -9.90
C LYS A 94 -15.32 -16.43 -8.61
N PHE A 95 -14.45 -15.57 -8.01
CA PHE A 95 -14.68 -14.96 -6.69
C PHE A 95 -14.67 -13.41 -6.61
N PRO A 96 -14.93 -12.64 -7.68
CA PRO A 96 -14.86 -11.17 -7.57
C PRO A 96 -16.01 -10.55 -6.77
N LEU A 97 -17.11 -11.30 -6.53
CA LEU A 97 -18.34 -10.76 -5.94
C LEU A 97 -18.23 -10.43 -4.45
N ILE A 98 -17.38 -11.12 -3.72
CA ILE A 98 -17.20 -10.89 -2.28
C ILE A 98 -16.62 -9.51 -1.98
N LEU A 99 -15.65 -9.06 -2.78
CA LEU A 99 -15.00 -7.74 -2.63
C LEU A 99 -15.90 -6.57 -3.09
N LYS A 100 -16.99 -6.84 -3.80
CA LYS A 100 -17.98 -5.82 -4.17
C LYS A 100 -18.86 -5.38 -3.00
N ARG A 101 -18.88 -6.11 -1.88
CA ARG A 101 -19.58 -5.68 -0.67
C ARG A 101 -18.78 -4.59 0.02
N PRO A 102 -19.32 -3.36 0.23
CA PRO A 102 -18.60 -2.24 0.81
C PRO A 102 -17.92 -2.59 2.15
N THR A 103 -18.66 -3.24 3.04
CA THR A 103 -18.16 -3.64 4.37
C THR A 103 -16.93 -4.55 4.26
N ILE A 104 -16.98 -5.55 3.36
CA ILE A 104 -15.85 -6.48 3.18
C ILE A 104 -14.65 -5.75 2.58
N SER A 105 -14.89 -4.88 1.59
CA SER A 105 -13.83 -4.06 1.00
C SER A 105 -13.15 -3.18 2.05
N LEU A 106 -13.90 -2.55 2.95
CA LEU A 106 -13.33 -1.72 4.03
C LEU A 106 -12.55 -2.57 5.04
N LEU A 107 -13.07 -3.71 5.46
CA LEU A 107 -12.34 -4.63 6.36
C LEU A 107 -11.02 -5.10 5.74
N VAL A 108 -11.03 -5.47 4.47
CA VAL A 108 -9.82 -5.82 3.72
C VAL A 108 -8.84 -4.64 3.70
N GLY A 109 -9.33 -3.42 3.48
CA GLY A 109 -8.52 -2.20 3.53
C GLY A 109 -7.81 -2.02 4.88
N VAL A 110 -8.53 -2.18 5.99
CA VAL A 110 -7.94 -2.10 7.34
C VAL A 110 -6.84 -3.15 7.52
N VAL A 111 -7.15 -4.42 7.21
CA VAL A 111 -6.21 -5.54 7.42
C VAL A 111 -5.04 -5.51 6.44
N MET A 112 -5.12 -4.77 5.33
CA MET A 112 -3.98 -4.53 4.45
C MET A 112 -3.13 -3.33 4.89
N LEU A 113 -3.76 -2.22 5.23
CA LEU A 113 -3.06 -0.95 5.47
C LEU A 113 -2.44 -0.89 6.87
N VAL A 114 -3.18 -1.28 7.92
CA VAL A 114 -2.69 -1.18 9.30
C VAL A 114 -1.45 -2.05 9.53
N PRO A 115 -1.40 -3.34 9.16
CA PRO A 115 -0.19 -4.15 9.29
C PRO A 115 1.01 -3.60 8.51
N ALA A 116 0.79 -2.99 7.35
CA ALA A 116 1.86 -2.35 6.59
C ALA A 116 2.48 -1.18 7.37
N GLY A 117 1.67 -0.33 8.00
CA GLY A 117 2.15 0.76 8.84
C GLY A 117 2.87 0.27 10.10
N VAL A 118 2.35 -0.79 10.72
CA VAL A 118 2.99 -1.44 11.87
C VAL A 118 4.34 -2.03 11.47
N ALA A 119 4.44 -2.69 10.32
CA ALA A 119 5.68 -3.24 9.79
C ALA A 119 6.76 -2.16 9.59
N LEU A 120 6.39 -1.03 8.96
CA LEU A 120 7.29 0.11 8.79
C LEU A 120 7.74 0.71 10.12
N SER A 121 6.84 0.78 11.10
CA SER A 121 7.16 1.27 12.45
C SER A 121 8.09 0.30 13.20
N LEU A 122 7.92 -1.00 13.05
CA LEU A 122 8.82 -2.01 13.60
C LEU A 122 10.21 -1.94 12.97
N LEU A 123 10.29 -1.79 11.65
CA LEU A 123 11.57 -1.61 10.95
C LEU A 123 12.29 -0.35 11.42
N LYS A 124 11.57 0.76 11.62
CA LYS A 124 12.15 2.02 12.11
C LYS A 124 12.76 1.88 13.51
N GLY A 125 12.28 0.95 14.33
CA GLY A 125 12.81 0.64 15.66
C GLY A 125 14.08 -0.23 15.67
N GLN A 126 14.54 -0.75 14.52
CA GLN A 126 15.74 -1.61 14.44
C GLN A 126 17.01 -0.77 14.37
N VAL A 127 18.14 -1.32 14.82
CA VAL A 127 19.46 -0.65 14.79
C VAL A 127 19.87 -0.25 13.37
N ALA A 128 19.66 -1.13 12.40
CA ALA A 128 19.97 -0.89 10.98
C ALA A 128 18.72 -0.48 10.16
N TYR A 129 17.80 0.28 10.75
CA TYR A 129 16.52 0.60 10.12
C TYR A 129 16.66 1.32 8.77
N SER A 130 17.64 2.23 8.65
CA SER A 130 17.85 3.00 7.42
C SER A 130 18.21 2.09 6.25
N GLU A 131 19.07 1.10 6.47
CA GLU A 131 19.48 0.13 5.46
C GLU A 131 18.30 -0.73 4.99
N TYR A 132 17.53 -1.29 5.92
CA TYR A 132 16.35 -2.10 5.61
C TYR A 132 15.27 -1.31 4.87
N LEU A 133 15.00 -0.08 5.28
CA LEU A 133 13.97 0.75 4.66
C LEU A 133 14.41 1.26 3.28
N VAL A 134 15.68 1.65 3.12
CA VAL A 134 16.23 2.01 1.80
C VAL A 134 16.23 0.81 0.86
N LEU A 135 16.61 -0.39 1.36
CA LEU A 135 16.53 -1.61 0.58
C LEU A 135 15.09 -1.92 0.16
N LEU A 136 14.11 -1.83 1.08
CA LEU A 136 12.69 -2.04 0.79
C LEU A 136 12.19 -1.10 -0.31
N LEU A 137 12.45 0.20 -0.17
CA LEU A 137 12.06 1.20 -1.18
C LEU A 137 12.74 0.93 -2.52
N GLY A 138 14.03 0.61 -2.50
CA GLY A 138 14.80 0.26 -3.69
C GLY A 138 14.20 -0.95 -4.41
N LEU A 139 13.88 -2.02 -3.69
CA LEU A 139 13.23 -3.21 -4.26
C LEU A 139 11.88 -2.89 -4.90
N VAL A 140 11.02 -2.12 -4.20
CA VAL A 140 9.71 -1.74 -4.74
C VAL A 140 9.86 -0.88 -6.00
N TRP A 141 10.74 0.12 -5.97
CA TRP A 141 10.96 0.99 -7.13
C TRP A 141 11.59 0.24 -8.31
N CYS A 142 12.58 -0.61 -8.05
CA CYS A 142 13.19 -1.44 -9.10
C CYS A 142 12.17 -2.40 -9.72
N ALA A 143 11.29 -3.01 -8.91
CA ALA A 143 10.24 -3.88 -9.40
C ALA A 143 9.24 -3.12 -10.29
N ASP A 144 8.82 -1.93 -9.88
CA ASP A 144 7.86 -1.09 -10.63
C ASP A 144 8.45 -0.58 -11.95
N ILE A 145 9.70 -0.08 -11.90
CA ILE A 145 10.45 0.37 -13.08
C ILE A 145 10.69 -0.82 -14.03
N GLY A 146 11.17 -1.94 -13.49
CA GLY A 146 11.42 -3.15 -14.25
C GLY A 146 10.16 -3.68 -14.93
N ALA A 147 9.05 -3.78 -14.20
CA ALA A 147 7.76 -4.20 -14.73
C ALA A 147 7.28 -3.27 -15.86
N TYR A 148 7.45 -1.95 -15.71
CA TYR A 148 7.08 -0.97 -16.74
C TYR A 148 7.89 -1.16 -18.04
N PHE A 149 9.24 -1.23 -17.92
CA PHE A 149 10.09 -1.37 -19.12
C PHE A 149 9.96 -2.73 -19.78
N LEU A 150 9.91 -3.80 -18.99
CA LEU A 150 9.71 -5.17 -19.52
C LEU A 150 8.34 -5.32 -20.18
N GLY A 151 7.29 -4.82 -19.55
CA GLY A 151 5.95 -4.83 -20.13
C GLY A 151 5.87 -4.04 -21.42
N ARG A 152 6.54 -2.89 -21.51
CA ARG A 152 6.59 -2.09 -22.74
C ARG A 152 7.39 -2.75 -23.88
N ARG A 153 8.50 -3.45 -23.54
CA ARG A 153 9.40 -4.05 -24.54
C ARG A 153 8.97 -5.43 -24.98
N PHE A 154 8.48 -6.26 -24.06
CA PHE A 154 8.19 -7.67 -24.29
C PHE A 154 6.70 -8.01 -24.18
N GLY A 155 5.87 -7.11 -23.71
CA GLY A 155 4.43 -7.34 -23.55
C GLY A 155 3.70 -7.49 -24.87
N ARG A 156 3.60 -8.69 -25.37
CA ARG A 156 2.89 -9.05 -26.61
C ARG A 156 1.45 -9.47 -26.37
N THR A 157 1.16 -10.04 -25.21
CA THR A 157 -0.16 -10.52 -24.81
C THR A 157 -0.71 -9.69 -23.65
N LYS A 158 -1.98 -9.29 -23.77
CA LYS A 158 -2.66 -8.58 -22.66
C LYS A 158 -2.91 -9.54 -21.52
N LEU A 159 -2.51 -9.18 -20.31
CA LEU A 159 -2.67 -10.02 -19.11
C LEU A 159 -4.15 -10.36 -18.86
N HIS A 160 -5.02 -9.35 -18.83
CA HIS A 160 -6.47 -9.55 -18.72
C HIS A 160 -7.22 -8.30 -19.22
N PRO A 161 -7.72 -8.31 -20.48
CA PRO A 161 -8.38 -7.14 -21.10
C PRO A 161 -9.57 -6.59 -20.32
N ALA A 162 -10.31 -7.47 -19.62
CA ALA A 162 -11.47 -7.08 -18.82
C ALA A 162 -11.10 -6.34 -17.51
N VAL A 163 -9.84 -6.45 -17.03
CA VAL A 163 -9.38 -5.80 -15.80
C VAL A 163 -8.56 -4.56 -16.12
N SER A 164 -7.69 -4.65 -17.12
CA SER A 164 -6.88 -3.52 -17.57
C SER A 164 -6.55 -3.64 -19.05
N PRO A 165 -7.27 -2.90 -19.91
CA PRO A 165 -7.08 -2.98 -21.38
C PRO A 165 -5.72 -2.47 -21.85
N GLY A 166 -4.98 -1.75 -21.03
CA GLY A 166 -3.68 -1.14 -21.36
C GLY A 166 -2.45 -1.86 -20.80
N LYS A 167 -2.61 -2.96 -20.03
CA LYS A 167 -1.47 -3.72 -19.47
C LYS A 167 -1.24 -5.01 -20.24
N SER A 168 -0.02 -5.17 -20.68
CA SER A 168 0.53 -6.38 -21.29
C SER A 168 1.57 -7.00 -20.39
#